data_53fbf87b8f96f4e518f9cb3c603e6f49
#
_entry.id   53fbf87b8f96f4e518f9cb3c603e6f49
#
_cell.length_a   1.000
_cell.length_b   1.000
_cell.length_c   1.000
_cell.angle_alpha   90.00
_cell.angle_beta   90.00
_cell.angle_gamma   90.00
#
_symmetry.space_group_name_H-M   'P 1'
#
loop_
_entity.id
_entity.type
_entity.pdbx_description
1 polymer ?
#
loop_
_entity_poly.entity_id
_entity_poly.type
_entity_poly.pdbx_seq_one_letter_code
_entity_poly.pdbx_strand_id
1 'polypeptide(L)'
;MKLSKGIKLLYGFGFSAQGIKDGLFQIFLFFYFSQVLGLGAGLTGLATIIALFFDAISDPLVGVLSDRWKSERWGRRHGFMVISAIPLGVFIYLLFSPPSDLDQVGLFLWLTTFTILVRVSLTLFQVPGMSLGAELSVDYNERTSITSYRVMFVALMSTLIIIIGFVVFFVPSEKYSRGLMNPETYPKFAMFCGFLIILSIIVSALGTRKVIPLLPKAAENQIKFNLKTFFKEVAMMFRMKSYRTII
;
A
#
# COMPACT_ATOMS: atom_id res chain seq x y z
N MET A 1 -7.50 27.78 -3.99
CA MET A 1 -8.41 27.29 -5.06
C MET A 1 -9.22 26.14 -4.47
N LYS A 2 -10.56 26.19 -4.55
CA LYS A 2 -11.40 25.07 -4.09
C LYS A 2 -11.46 24.01 -5.18
N LEU A 3 -11.10 22.79 -4.83
CA LEU A 3 -11.22 21.63 -5.74
C LEU A 3 -12.67 21.17 -5.87
N SER A 4 -13.03 20.64 -7.04
CA SER A 4 -14.33 20.02 -7.21
C SER A 4 -14.46 18.78 -6.30
N LYS A 5 -15.67 18.51 -5.80
CA LYS A 5 -15.96 17.31 -5.00
C LYS A 5 -15.58 16.02 -5.74
N GLY A 6 -15.74 16.00 -7.08
CA GLY A 6 -15.36 14.86 -7.91
C GLY A 6 -13.87 14.56 -7.87
N ILE A 7 -12.99 15.55 -7.89
CA ILE A 7 -11.53 15.36 -7.80
C ILE A 7 -11.17 14.80 -6.42
N LYS A 8 -11.77 15.30 -5.33
CA LYS A 8 -11.53 14.79 -3.98
C LYS A 8 -11.99 13.33 -3.81
N LEU A 9 -13.15 12.99 -4.38
CA LEU A 9 -13.65 11.60 -4.41
C LEU A 9 -12.71 10.68 -5.17
N LEU A 10 -12.29 11.07 -6.38
CA LEU A 10 -11.36 10.28 -7.21
C LEU A 10 -10.00 10.12 -6.53
N TYR A 11 -9.48 11.17 -5.89
CA TYR A 11 -8.27 11.12 -5.10
C TYR A 11 -8.41 10.14 -3.92
N GLY A 12 -9.46 10.31 -3.10
CA GLY A 12 -9.74 9.43 -1.96
C GLY A 12 -9.95 7.98 -2.37
N PHE A 13 -10.67 7.74 -3.47
CA PHE A 13 -10.94 6.41 -4.00
C PHE A 13 -9.67 5.60 -4.29
N GLY A 14 -8.58 6.23 -4.73
CA GLY A 14 -7.30 5.56 -4.90
C GLY A 14 -6.78 4.92 -3.60
N PHE A 15 -7.01 5.56 -2.47
CA PHE A 15 -6.61 5.03 -1.16
C PHE A 15 -7.46 3.85 -0.67
N SER A 16 -8.51 3.47 -1.42
CA SER A 16 -9.15 2.16 -1.26
C SER A 16 -8.15 1.01 -1.36
N ALA A 17 -7.11 1.14 -2.18
CA ALA A 17 -6.03 0.16 -2.28
C ALA A 17 -5.34 -0.10 -0.93
N GLN A 18 -5.04 0.98 -0.18
CA GLN A 18 -4.51 0.88 1.17
C GLN A 18 -5.53 0.20 2.11
N GLY A 19 -6.79 0.63 2.08
CA GLY A 19 -7.84 0.05 2.93
C GLY A 19 -8.04 -1.44 2.69
N ILE A 20 -8.06 -1.88 1.42
CA ILE A 20 -8.16 -3.31 1.06
C ILE A 20 -6.99 -4.09 1.63
N LYS A 21 -5.74 -3.61 1.43
CA LYS A 21 -4.55 -4.26 1.99
C LYS A 21 -4.62 -4.30 3.53
N ASP A 22 -5.04 -3.21 4.18
CA ASP A 22 -5.14 -3.16 5.64
C ASP A 22 -6.16 -4.19 6.16
N GLY A 23 -7.33 -4.30 5.55
CA GLY A 23 -8.33 -5.32 5.91
C GLY A 23 -7.83 -6.75 5.73
N LEU A 24 -7.11 -7.04 4.63
CA LEU A 24 -6.48 -8.33 4.40
C LEU A 24 -5.44 -8.68 5.47
N PHE A 25 -4.59 -7.72 5.82
CA PHE A 25 -3.49 -7.94 6.75
C PHE A 25 -3.95 -8.04 8.20
N GLN A 26 -5.00 -7.31 8.60
CA GLN A 26 -5.50 -7.30 9.97
C GLN A 26 -6.08 -8.67 10.41
N ILE A 27 -6.76 -9.37 9.51
CA ILE A 27 -7.49 -10.59 9.86
C ILE A 27 -6.96 -11.80 9.12
N PHE A 28 -6.83 -11.71 7.79
CA PHE A 28 -6.65 -12.90 6.96
C PHE A 28 -5.19 -13.36 6.85
N LEU A 29 -4.21 -12.42 6.83
CA LEU A 29 -2.81 -12.78 6.60
C LEU A 29 -2.26 -13.69 7.70
N PHE A 30 -2.33 -13.22 8.95
CA PHE A 30 -1.79 -13.98 10.08
C PHE A 30 -2.53 -15.30 10.26
N PHE A 31 -3.87 -15.27 10.16
CA PHE A 31 -4.69 -16.47 10.29
C PHE A 31 -4.37 -17.50 9.21
N TYR A 32 -4.25 -17.09 7.96
CA TYR A 32 -3.93 -17.97 6.85
C TYR A 32 -2.60 -18.69 7.04
N PHE A 33 -1.52 -17.94 7.28
CA PHE A 33 -0.21 -18.57 7.43
C PHE A 33 -0.07 -19.39 8.70
N SER A 34 -0.60 -18.92 9.85
CA SER A 34 -0.41 -19.62 11.12
C SER A 34 -1.41 -20.74 11.36
N GLN A 35 -2.69 -20.56 11.00
CA GLN A 35 -3.75 -21.53 11.34
C GLN A 35 -4.10 -22.46 10.18
N VAL A 36 -4.03 -22.00 8.94
CA VAL A 36 -4.42 -22.77 7.77
C VAL A 36 -3.23 -23.51 7.17
N LEU A 37 -2.10 -22.82 6.98
CA LEU A 37 -0.87 -23.40 6.42
C LEU A 37 0.07 -23.98 7.49
N GLY A 38 -0.20 -23.72 8.78
CA GLY A 38 0.58 -24.29 9.89
C GLY A 38 1.97 -23.70 10.08
N LEU A 39 2.26 -22.52 9.55
CA LEU A 39 3.50 -21.81 9.83
C LEU A 39 3.52 -21.38 11.29
N GLY A 40 4.61 -21.65 12.02
CA GLY A 40 4.74 -21.27 13.42
C GLY A 40 4.43 -19.79 13.65
N ALA A 41 3.59 -19.45 14.64
CA ALA A 41 3.13 -18.08 14.89
C ALA A 41 4.30 -17.09 15.11
N GLY A 42 5.41 -17.55 15.73
CA GLY A 42 6.63 -16.76 15.90
C GLY A 42 7.27 -16.38 14.56
N LEU A 43 7.35 -17.32 13.62
CA LEU A 43 7.87 -17.08 12.27
C LEU A 43 6.94 -16.13 11.48
N THR A 44 5.63 -16.31 11.61
CA THR A 44 4.65 -15.41 10.97
C THR A 44 4.78 -13.97 11.49
N GLY A 45 4.94 -13.80 12.80
CA GLY A 45 5.21 -12.49 13.41
C GLY A 45 6.55 -11.90 12.97
N LEU A 46 7.61 -12.71 12.95
CA LEU A 46 8.96 -12.28 12.53
C LEU A 46 8.96 -11.79 11.07
N ALA A 47 8.29 -12.51 10.15
CA ALA A 47 8.14 -12.09 8.76
C ALA A 47 7.51 -10.70 8.64
N THR A 48 6.48 -10.44 9.46
CA THR A 48 5.81 -9.12 9.50
C THR A 48 6.74 -8.03 10.02
N ILE A 49 7.53 -8.31 11.07
CA ILE A 49 8.50 -7.36 11.63
C ILE A 49 9.59 -7.03 10.60
N ILE A 50 10.13 -8.05 9.91
CA ILE A 50 11.12 -7.85 8.86
C ILE A 50 10.55 -6.91 7.77
N ALA A 51 9.32 -7.14 7.33
CA ALA A 51 8.69 -6.31 6.32
C ALA A 51 8.50 -4.85 6.77
N LEU A 52 8.24 -4.59 8.07
CA LEU A 52 8.17 -3.23 8.63
C LEU A 52 9.50 -2.49 8.56
N PHE A 53 10.64 -3.18 8.73
CA PHE A 53 11.94 -2.55 8.55
C PHE A 53 12.17 -2.08 7.11
N PHE A 54 11.62 -2.79 6.13
CA PHE A 54 11.70 -2.36 4.73
C PHE A 54 10.90 -1.09 4.46
N ASP A 55 9.75 -0.88 5.14
CA ASP A 55 9.00 0.37 5.02
C ASP A 55 9.84 1.57 5.46
N ALA A 56 10.56 1.45 6.60
CA ALA A 56 11.40 2.52 7.11
C ALA A 56 12.50 2.98 6.12
N ILE A 57 12.90 2.10 5.19
CA ILE A 57 13.89 2.40 4.15
C ILE A 57 13.19 2.84 2.86
N SER A 58 12.13 2.13 2.45
CA SER A 58 11.45 2.36 1.17
C SER A 58 10.68 3.68 1.13
N ASP A 59 10.04 4.08 2.23
CA ASP A 59 9.22 5.30 2.25
C ASP A 59 10.02 6.57 1.95
N PRO A 60 11.15 6.87 2.62
CA PRO A 60 11.99 8.01 2.29
C PRO A 60 12.60 7.90 0.89
N LEU A 61 13.00 6.69 0.48
CA LEU A 61 13.60 6.45 -0.83
C LEU A 61 12.61 6.76 -1.95
N VAL A 62 11.39 6.25 -1.87
CA VAL A 62 10.32 6.52 -2.84
C VAL A 62 9.94 8.01 -2.82
N GLY A 63 9.92 8.64 -1.64
CA GLY A 63 9.71 10.08 -1.50
C GLY A 63 10.69 10.88 -2.36
N VAL A 64 12.00 10.65 -2.15
CA VAL A 64 13.06 11.33 -2.91
C VAL A 64 13.00 11.00 -4.41
N LEU A 65 12.76 9.74 -4.78
CA LEU A 65 12.67 9.33 -6.18
C LEU A 65 11.47 9.99 -6.87
N SER A 66 10.30 10.01 -6.22
CA SER A 66 9.10 10.61 -6.78
C SER A 66 9.21 12.14 -6.93
N ASP A 67 9.93 12.82 -6.01
CA ASP A 67 10.17 14.25 -6.11
C ASP A 67 11.04 14.63 -7.31
N ARG A 68 11.93 13.74 -7.70
CA ARG A 68 12.89 13.94 -8.80
C ARG A 68 12.38 13.47 -10.16
N TRP A 69 11.28 12.74 -10.19
CA TRP A 69 10.72 12.23 -11.44
C TRP A 69 10.23 13.35 -12.33
N LYS A 70 10.73 13.37 -13.56
CA LYS A 70 10.33 14.36 -14.59
C LYS A 70 9.57 13.62 -15.69
N SER A 71 8.26 13.87 -15.78
CA SER A 71 7.43 13.38 -16.86
C SER A 71 6.43 14.46 -17.25
N GLU A 72 6.49 14.92 -18.50
CA GLU A 72 5.53 15.89 -19.02
C GLU A 72 4.12 15.30 -19.10
N ARG A 73 4.01 14.00 -19.40
CA ARG A 73 2.74 13.30 -19.60
C ARG A 73 2.05 12.92 -18.29
N TRP A 74 2.82 12.47 -17.28
CA TRP A 74 2.30 11.93 -16.03
C TRP A 74 2.62 12.80 -14.82
N GLY A 75 3.30 13.92 -15.00
CA GLY A 75 3.80 14.69 -13.87
C GLY A 75 4.75 13.87 -12.98
N ARG A 76 5.10 14.37 -11.82
CA ARG A 76 6.04 13.67 -10.95
C ARG A 76 5.39 12.62 -10.02
N ARG A 77 4.10 12.71 -9.72
CA ARG A 77 3.41 11.82 -8.76
C ARG A 77 2.64 10.68 -9.42
N HIS A 78 1.85 11.00 -10.45
CA HIS A 78 0.93 10.03 -11.09
C HIS A 78 1.67 8.87 -11.76
N GLY A 79 2.90 9.06 -12.26
CA GLY A 79 3.70 7.98 -12.85
C GLY A 79 3.95 6.84 -11.87
N PHE A 80 4.35 7.16 -10.64
CA PHE A 80 4.56 6.18 -9.57
C PHE A 80 3.27 5.48 -9.16
N MET A 81 2.16 6.25 -9.04
CA MET A 81 0.85 5.68 -8.72
C MET A 81 0.43 4.63 -9.75
N VAL A 82 0.58 4.91 -11.04
CA VAL A 82 0.20 3.96 -12.11
C VAL A 82 1.11 2.73 -12.13
N ILE A 83 2.43 2.93 -12.00
CA ILE A 83 3.40 1.83 -12.00
C ILE A 83 3.17 0.88 -10.83
N SER A 84 2.73 1.37 -9.67
CA SER A 84 2.47 0.56 -8.49
C SER A 84 1.24 -0.33 -8.60
N ALA A 85 0.26 0.01 -9.46
CA ALA A 85 -1.05 -0.63 -9.48
C ALA A 85 -0.98 -2.14 -9.76
N ILE A 86 -0.33 -2.53 -10.86
CA ILE A 86 -0.22 -3.93 -11.27
C ILE A 86 0.63 -4.73 -10.30
N PRO A 87 1.87 -4.31 -9.94
CA PRO A 87 2.67 -5.04 -8.97
C PRO A 87 1.95 -5.27 -7.65
N LEU A 88 1.29 -4.24 -7.10
CA LEU A 88 0.58 -4.37 -5.83
C LEU A 88 -0.53 -5.41 -5.89
N GLY A 89 -1.38 -5.40 -6.93
CA GLY A 89 -2.45 -6.37 -7.09
C GLY A 89 -1.93 -7.79 -7.30
N VAL A 90 -0.88 -7.95 -8.12
CA VAL A 90 -0.26 -9.26 -8.39
C VAL A 90 0.42 -9.82 -7.14
N PHE A 91 1.16 -9.01 -6.41
CA PHE A 91 1.84 -9.48 -5.20
C PHE A 91 0.88 -9.82 -4.06
N ILE A 92 -0.28 -9.15 -3.96
CA ILE A 92 -1.34 -9.59 -3.03
C ILE A 92 -1.88 -10.95 -3.43
N TYR A 93 -2.13 -11.21 -4.71
CA TYR A 93 -2.55 -12.53 -5.17
C TYR A 93 -1.50 -13.60 -4.86
N LEU A 94 -0.24 -13.37 -5.19
CA LEU A 94 0.85 -14.31 -4.94
C LEU A 94 1.08 -14.56 -3.44
N LEU A 95 0.96 -13.53 -2.60
CA LEU A 95 1.07 -13.66 -1.15
C LEU A 95 0.12 -14.72 -0.59
N PHE A 96 -1.11 -14.76 -1.08
CA PHE A 96 -2.13 -15.72 -0.64
C PHE A 96 -2.21 -16.99 -1.52
N SER A 97 -1.23 -17.22 -2.37
CA SER A 97 -1.16 -18.36 -3.29
C SER A 97 0.19 -19.09 -3.19
N PRO A 98 0.66 -19.48 -1.98
CA PRO A 98 1.91 -20.23 -1.87
C PRO A 98 1.76 -21.62 -2.49
N PRO A 99 2.83 -22.17 -3.10
CA PRO A 99 2.88 -23.57 -3.51
C PRO A 99 2.58 -24.53 -2.33
N SER A 100 1.92 -25.64 -2.63
CA SER A 100 1.42 -26.58 -1.62
C SER A 100 2.50 -27.43 -0.94
N ASP A 101 3.67 -27.50 -1.50
CA ASP A 101 4.80 -28.35 -1.11
C ASP A 101 5.89 -27.64 -0.30
N LEU A 102 5.62 -26.41 0.12
CA LEU A 102 6.57 -25.62 0.92
C LEU A 102 6.63 -26.12 2.37
N ASP A 103 7.85 -26.33 2.86
CA ASP A 103 8.13 -26.56 4.27
C ASP A 103 8.04 -25.25 5.11
N GLN A 104 8.31 -25.34 6.41
CA GLN A 104 8.28 -24.17 7.31
C GLN A 104 9.20 -23.02 6.85
N VAL A 105 10.37 -23.37 6.34
CA VAL A 105 11.34 -22.37 5.84
C VAL A 105 10.85 -21.74 4.54
N GLY A 106 10.34 -22.56 3.63
CA GLY A 106 9.76 -22.11 2.36
C GLY A 106 8.56 -21.19 2.58
N LEU A 107 7.65 -21.54 3.48
CA LEU A 107 6.50 -20.71 3.85
C LEU A 107 6.93 -19.38 4.49
N PHE A 108 7.91 -19.41 5.37
CA PHE A 108 8.47 -18.19 5.98
C PHE A 108 9.10 -17.27 4.94
N LEU A 109 9.90 -17.80 4.03
CA LEU A 109 10.52 -17.03 2.95
C LEU A 109 9.47 -16.47 1.99
N TRP A 110 8.46 -17.27 1.63
CA TRP A 110 7.34 -16.84 0.79
C TRP A 110 6.58 -15.67 1.43
N LEU A 111 6.14 -15.85 2.68
CA LEU A 111 5.46 -14.81 3.45
C LEU A 111 6.28 -13.53 3.52
N THR A 112 7.56 -13.64 3.92
CA THR A 112 8.45 -12.48 4.08
C THR A 112 8.64 -11.74 2.76
N THR A 113 8.99 -12.48 1.71
CA THR A 113 9.27 -11.90 0.38
C THR A 113 8.04 -11.16 -0.17
N PHE A 114 6.89 -11.84 -0.23
CA PHE A 114 5.70 -11.22 -0.81
C PHE A 114 5.10 -10.12 0.09
N THR A 115 5.24 -10.21 1.41
CA THR A 115 4.86 -9.10 2.29
C THR A 115 5.73 -7.86 2.04
N ILE A 116 7.03 -8.02 1.86
CA ILE A 116 7.94 -6.90 1.49
C ILE A 116 7.53 -6.32 0.12
N LEU A 117 7.30 -7.16 -0.88
CA LEU A 117 6.93 -6.72 -2.23
C LEU A 117 5.58 -5.97 -2.24
N VAL A 118 4.58 -6.45 -1.50
CA VAL A 118 3.30 -5.75 -1.31
C VAL A 118 3.51 -4.39 -0.67
N ARG A 119 4.29 -4.30 0.41
CA ARG A 119 4.57 -3.04 1.12
C ARG A 119 5.30 -2.04 0.24
N VAL A 120 6.40 -2.46 -0.40
CA VAL A 120 7.15 -1.60 -1.32
C VAL A 120 6.26 -1.11 -2.48
N SER A 121 5.42 -1.98 -3.05
CA SER A 121 4.49 -1.59 -4.10
C SER A 121 3.43 -0.60 -3.59
N LEU A 122 2.95 -0.78 -2.35
CA LEU A 122 2.03 0.17 -1.73
C LEU A 122 2.71 1.51 -1.46
N THR A 123 3.96 1.53 -1.01
CA THR A 123 4.75 2.76 -0.81
C THR A 123 4.90 3.55 -2.11
N LEU A 124 5.11 2.87 -3.26
CA LEU A 124 5.15 3.51 -4.59
C LEU A 124 3.83 4.22 -4.95
N PHE A 125 2.71 3.83 -4.39
CA PHE A 125 1.42 4.52 -4.51
C PHE A 125 1.23 5.56 -3.40
N GLN A 126 1.41 5.14 -2.14
CA GLN A 126 0.99 5.89 -0.96
C GLN A 126 1.80 7.18 -0.77
N VAL A 127 3.13 7.12 -0.87
CA VAL A 127 4.00 8.27 -0.65
C VAL A 127 3.77 9.37 -1.69
N PRO A 128 3.81 9.09 -3.01
CA PRO A 128 3.46 10.11 -4.01
C PRO A 128 2.00 10.55 -3.93
N GLY A 129 1.07 9.65 -3.58
CA GLY A 129 -0.34 9.97 -3.41
C GLY A 129 -0.60 10.94 -2.25
N MET A 130 0.06 10.74 -1.11
CA MET A 130 -0.03 11.67 0.03
C MET A 130 0.56 13.04 -0.29
N SER A 131 1.71 13.05 -0.95
CA SER A 131 2.35 14.29 -1.42
C SER A 131 1.48 15.02 -2.44
N LEU A 132 0.82 14.30 -3.36
CA LEU A 132 -0.17 14.87 -4.28
C LEU A 132 -1.29 15.58 -3.51
N GLY A 133 -1.86 14.94 -2.48
CA GLY A 133 -2.90 15.55 -1.64
C GLY A 133 -2.47 16.87 -0.99
N ALA A 134 -1.22 16.95 -0.53
CA ALA A 134 -0.67 18.17 0.05
C ALA A 134 -0.43 19.29 -0.99
N GLU A 135 -0.13 18.92 -2.24
CA GLU A 135 0.11 19.85 -3.35
C GLU A 135 -1.18 20.38 -4.00
N LEU A 136 -2.30 19.66 -3.84
CA LEU A 136 -3.59 20.02 -4.44
C LEU A 136 -4.19 21.33 -3.91
N SER A 137 -3.85 21.76 -2.70
CA SER A 137 -4.30 23.04 -2.13
C SER A 137 -3.32 23.61 -1.11
N VAL A 138 -3.22 24.92 -1.06
CA VAL A 138 -2.49 25.67 0.01
C VAL A 138 -3.41 26.05 1.17
N ASP A 139 -4.71 25.99 0.96
CA ASP A 139 -5.73 26.33 1.98
C ASP A 139 -5.85 25.20 3.00
N TYR A 140 -5.81 25.55 4.30
CA TYR A 140 -5.86 24.58 5.40
C TYR A 140 -7.15 23.75 5.43
N ASN A 141 -8.31 24.42 5.28
CA ASN A 141 -9.61 23.73 5.32
C ASN A 141 -9.76 22.77 4.13
N GLU A 142 -9.24 23.18 2.97
CA GLU A 142 -9.27 22.36 1.77
C GLU A 142 -8.35 21.13 1.90
N ARG A 143 -7.15 21.29 2.47
CA ARG A 143 -6.25 20.17 2.79
C ARG A 143 -6.89 19.18 3.77
N THR A 144 -7.53 19.68 4.80
CA THR A 144 -8.27 18.87 5.76
C THR A 144 -9.38 18.09 5.06
N SER A 145 -10.16 18.73 4.18
CA SER A 145 -11.17 18.08 3.38
C SER A 145 -10.59 16.96 2.50
N ILE A 146 -9.49 17.20 1.77
CA ILE A 146 -8.82 16.20 0.92
C ILE A 146 -8.38 15.00 1.75
N THR A 147 -7.76 15.27 2.91
CA THR A 147 -7.33 14.21 3.85
C THR A 147 -8.51 13.41 4.40
N SER A 148 -9.65 14.08 4.70
CA SER A 148 -10.86 13.39 5.17
C SER A 148 -11.40 12.40 4.14
N TYR A 149 -11.44 12.77 2.85
CA TYR A 149 -11.83 11.82 1.79
C TYR A 149 -10.87 10.62 1.74
N ARG A 150 -9.57 10.85 1.85
CA ARG A 150 -8.58 9.77 1.90
C ARG A 150 -8.85 8.80 3.05
N VAL A 151 -8.92 9.32 4.27
CA VAL A 151 -9.12 8.50 5.49
C VAL A 151 -10.45 7.76 5.45
N MET A 152 -11.50 8.43 4.96
CA MET A 152 -12.82 7.82 4.77
C MET A 152 -12.75 6.59 3.85
N PHE A 153 -12.11 6.69 2.69
CA PHE A 153 -11.99 5.56 1.77
C PHE A 153 -11.12 4.44 2.32
N VAL A 154 -10.03 4.76 3.03
CA VAL A 154 -9.22 3.73 3.72
C VAL A 154 -10.07 2.95 4.73
N ALA A 155 -10.75 3.65 5.64
CA ALA A 155 -11.57 3.01 6.67
C ALA A 155 -12.75 2.22 6.09
N LEU A 156 -13.47 2.83 5.13
CA LEU A 156 -14.62 2.20 4.47
C LEU A 156 -14.19 0.90 3.78
N MET A 157 -13.15 0.93 2.97
CA MET A 157 -12.73 -0.24 2.21
C MET A 157 -12.05 -1.31 3.07
N SER A 158 -11.35 -0.93 4.13
CA SER A 158 -10.85 -1.89 5.12
C SER A 158 -11.99 -2.67 5.77
N THR A 159 -13.03 -1.97 6.19
CA THR A 159 -14.23 -2.62 6.78
C THR A 159 -14.99 -3.44 5.76
N LEU A 160 -15.24 -2.90 4.56
CA LEU A 160 -16.01 -3.59 3.52
C LEU A 160 -15.34 -4.88 3.07
N ILE A 161 -14.01 -4.89 2.92
CA ILE A 161 -13.30 -6.10 2.47
C ILE A 161 -13.36 -7.22 3.51
N ILE A 162 -13.36 -6.86 4.80
CA ILE A 162 -13.55 -7.83 5.88
C ILE A 162 -14.97 -8.42 5.81
N ILE A 163 -15.99 -7.57 5.67
CA ILE A 163 -17.38 -8.02 5.55
C ILE A 163 -17.56 -8.91 4.31
N ILE A 164 -17.08 -8.48 3.16
CA ILE A 164 -17.16 -9.27 1.91
C ILE A 164 -16.43 -10.62 2.07
N GLY A 165 -15.27 -10.61 2.73
CA GLY A 165 -14.55 -11.84 3.03
C GLY A 165 -15.42 -12.84 3.78
N PHE A 166 -16.02 -12.45 4.90
CA PHE A 166 -16.84 -13.36 5.70
C PHE A 166 -18.18 -13.73 5.06
N VAL A 167 -18.84 -12.81 4.38
CA VAL A 167 -20.20 -13.02 3.85
C VAL A 167 -20.18 -13.75 2.50
N VAL A 168 -19.16 -13.52 1.67
CA VAL A 168 -19.14 -14.02 0.29
C VAL A 168 -18.12 -15.15 0.08
N PHE A 169 -16.92 -15.00 0.66
CA PHE A 169 -15.82 -15.92 0.37
C PHE A 169 -15.68 -17.02 1.42
N PHE A 170 -15.57 -16.67 2.69
CA PHE A 170 -15.29 -17.62 3.76
C PHE A 170 -16.55 -18.19 4.42
N VAL A 171 -17.51 -18.60 3.57
CA VAL A 171 -18.76 -19.21 4.01
C VAL A 171 -18.50 -20.66 4.44
N PRO A 172 -19.11 -21.14 5.54
CA PRO A 172 -19.06 -22.57 5.92
C PRO A 172 -19.52 -23.50 4.80
N SER A 173 -18.88 -24.65 4.67
CA SER A 173 -19.21 -25.68 3.71
C SER A 173 -19.21 -27.07 4.40
N GLU A 174 -19.73 -28.10 3.75
CA GLU A 174 -19.74 -29.47 4.29
C GLU A 174 -18.34 -29.98 4.65
N LYS A 175 -17.32 -29.62 3.85
CA LYS A 175 -15.93 -29.96 4.07
C LYS A 175 -15.25 -29.13 5.16
N TYR A 176 -15.65 -27.86 5.30
CA TYR A 176 -15.04 -26.91 6.23
C TYR A 176 -16.14 -26.22 7.04
N SER A 177 -16.39 -26.67 8.25
CA SER A 177 -17.38 -26.06 9.18
C SER A 177 -17.06 -24.61 9.53
N ARG A 178 -15.78 -24.23 9.45
CA ARG A 178 -15.33 -22.85 9.54
C ARG A 178 -14.74 -22.45 8.18
N GLY A 179 -15.42 -21.60 7.43
CA GLY A 179 -14.99 -21.18 6.08
C GLY A 179 -13.57 -20.62 6.00
N LEU A 180 -13.09 -19.97 7.08
CA LEU A 180 -11.70 -19.50 7.19
C LEU A 180 -10.65 -20.62 7.15
N MET A 181 -11.02 -21.87 7.43
CA MET A 181 -10.10 -23.01 7.37
C MET A 181 -9.97 -23.60 5.96
N ASN A 182 -10.70 -23.07 4.98
CA ASN A 182 -10.60 -23.49 3.59
C ASN A 182 -9.44 -22.81 2.87
N PRO A 183 -8.31 -23.49 2.59
CA PRO A 183 -7.15 -22.88 1.95
C PRO A 183 -7.41 -22.45 0.50
N GLU A 184 -8.34 -23.10 -0.21
CA GLU A 184 -8.64 -22.82 -1.61
C GLU A 184 -9.36 -21.47 -1.82
N THR A 185 -9.92 -20.92 -0.76
CA THR A 185 -10.67 -19.67 -0.82
C THR A 185 -9.73 -18.44 -0.82
N TYR A 186 -8.58 -18.53 -0.16
CA TYR A 186 -7.65 -17.41 -0.02
C TYR A 186 -7.12 -16.86 -1.34
N PRO A 187 -6.64 -17.69 -2.29
CA PRO A 187 -6.23 -17.20 -3.61
C PRO A 187 -7.35 -16.50 -4.38
N LYS A 188 -8.57 -17.03 -4.32
CA LYS A 188 -9.74 -16.45 -5.00
C LYS A 188 -10.09 -15.07 -4.41
N PHE A 189 -10.10 -14.98 -3.09
CA PHE A 189 -10.34 -13.72 -2.38
C PHE A 189 -9.23 -12.70 -2.63
N ALA A 190 -7.98 -13.12 -2.61
CA ALA A 190 -6.83 -12.26 -2.90
C ALA A 190 -6.82 -11.76 -4.36
N MET A 191 -7.23 -12.59 -5.32
CA MET A 191 -7.41 -12.19 -6.72
C MET A 191 -8.48 -11.10 -6.86
N PHE A 192 -9.63 -11.26 -6.21
CA PHE A 192 -10.68 -10.23 -6.16
C PHE A 192 -10.17 -8.93 -5.55
N CYS A 193 -9.47 -9.00 -4.42
CA CYS A 193 -8.88 -7.84 -3.77
C CYS A 193 -7.81 -7.16 -4.64
N GLY A 194 -6.95 -7.95 -5.29
CA GLY A 194 -5.92 -7.45 -6.21
C GLY A 194 -6.53 -6.69 -7.40
N PHE A 195 -7.61 -7.22 -7.97
CA PHE A 195 -8.36 -6.54 -9.02
C PHE A 195 -8.92 -5.18 -8.56
N LEU A 196 -9.56 -5.14 -7.39
CA LEU A 196 -10.10 -3.90 -6.83
C LEU A 196 -9.01 -2.87 -6.52
N ILE A 197 -7.84 -3.32 -6.06
CA ILE A 197 -6.67 -2.48 -5.83
C ILE A 197 -6.21 -1.83 -7.13
N ILE A 198 -6.00 -2.64 -8.19
CA ILE A 198 -5.58 -2.13 -9.49
C ILE A 198 -6.60 -1.11 -10.01
N LEU A 199 -7.88 -1.46 -9.96
CA LEU A 199 -8.96 -0.59 -10.41
C LEU A 199 -8.98 0.75 -9.66
N SER A 200 -8.88 0.72 -8.32
CA SER A 200 -8.94 1.93 -7.51
C SER A 200 -7.77 2.88 -7.79
N ILE A 201 -6.56 2.34 -7.93
CA ILE A 201 -5.37 3.14 -8.23
C ILE A 201 -5.46 3.75 -9.65
N ILE A 202 -5.82 2.94 -10.65
CA ILE A 202 -5.92 3.42 -12.05
C ILE A 202 -7.01 4.48 -12.18
N VAL A 203 -8.20 4.24 -11.62
CA VAL A 203 -9.31 5.22 -11.65
C VAL A 203 -8.89 6.53 -10.98
N SER A 204 -8.22 6.46 -9.83
CA SER A 204 -7.71 7.65 -9.13
C SER A 204 -6.66 8.39 -9.96
N ALA A 205 -5.66 7.68 -10.46
CA ALA A 205 -4.57 8.28 -11.22
C ALA A 205 -5.07 8.95 -12.52
N LEU A 206 -5.97 8.30 -13.27
CA LEU A 206 -6.58 8.86 -14.48
C LEU A 206 -7.53 10.01 -14.15
N GLY A 207 -8.35 9.87 -13.11
CA GLY A 207 -9.35 10.85 -12.72
C GLY A 207 -8.75 12.15 -12.18
N THR A 208 -7.61 12.05 -11.49
CA THR A 208 -6.87 13.23 -10.98
C THR A 208 -5.87 13.80 -11.97
N ARG A 209 -5.67 13.18 -13.15
CA ARG A 209 -4.71 13.64 -14.17
C ARG A 209 -4.94 15.10 -14.62
N LYS A 210 -6.18 15.56 -14.59
CA LYS A 210 -6.55 16.93 -14.99
C LYS A 210 -5.90 18.02 -14.09
N VAL A 211 -5.45 17.67 -12.88
CA VAL A 211 -4.79 18.62 -11.98
C VAL A 211 -3.28 18.71 -12.20
N ILE A 212 -2.67 17.82 -13.02
CA ILE A 212 -1.21 17.82 -13.27
C ILE A 212 -0.67 19.22 -13.70
N PRO A 213 -1.32 19.95 -14.62
CA PRO A 213 -0.82 21.27 -15.02
C PRO A 213 -0.79 22.31 -13.89
N LEU A 214 -1.56 22.08 -12.82
CA LEU A 214 -1.68 22.99 -11.68
C LEU A 214 -0.66 22.68 -10.58
N LEU A 215 0.02 21.53 -10.67
CA LEU A 215 0.96 21.07 -9.65
C LEU A 215 2.34 21.73 -9.83
N PRO A 216 3.09 21.91 -8.73
CA PRO A 216 4.45 22.39 -8.77
C PRO A 216 5.32 21.49 -9.66
N LYS A 217 6.08 22.08 -10.58
CA LYS A 217 7.07 21.34 -11.37
C LYS A 217 8.26 20.94 -10.50
N ALA A 218 8.96 19.87 -10.88
CA ALA A 218 10.21 19.50 -10.22
C ALA A 218 11.22 20.65 -10.33
N ALA A 219 11.91 20.96 -9.23
CA ALA A 219 12.93 22.01 -9.23
C ALA A 219 14.03 21.70 -10.25
N GLU A 220 14.46 22.70 -11.02
CA GLU A 220 15.47 22.53 -12.10
C GLU A 220 16.84 22.17 -11.54
N ASN A 221 17.22 22.70 -10.36
CA ASN A 221 18.53 22.53 -9.73
C ASN A 221 18.49 21.51 -8.58
N GLN A 222 18.08 20.27 -8.87
CA GLN A 222 18.14 19.22 -7.83
C GLN A 222 19.56 18.63 -7.75
N ILE A 223 20.13 18.60 -6.55
CA ILE A 223 21.40 17.92 -6.24
C ILE A 223 21.30 16.47 -6.70
N LYS A 224 22.31 15.97 -7.41
CA LYS A 224 22.35 14.57 -7.87
C LYS A 224 22.12 13.63 -6.69
N PHE A 225 21.18 12.69 -6.84
CA PHE A 225 20.91 11.67 -5.83
C PHE A 225 22.18 10.81 -5.62
N ASN A 226 22.65 10.78 -4.38
CA ASN A 226 23.75 9.92 -4.00
C ASN A 226 23.28 9.02 -2.85
N LEU A 227 23.23 7.72 -3.10
CA LEU A 227 22.81 6.72 -2.11
C LEU A 227 23.63 6.83 -0.81
N LYS A 228 24.95 7.11 -0.89
CA LYS A 228 25.79 7.29 0.31
C LYS A 228 25.34 8.49 1.13
N THR A 229 25.02 9.61 0.47
CA THR A 229 24.52 10.82 1.13
C THR A 229 23.16 10.56 1.75
N PHE A 230 22.25 9.86 1.04
CA PHE A 230 20.94 9.47 1.54
C PHE A 230 21.03 8.63 2.83
N PHE A 231 21.81 7.54 2.83
CA PHE A 231 21.99 6.72 4.04
C PHE A 231 22.66 7.49 5.18
N LYS A 232 23.57 8.43 4.87
CA LYS A 232 24.18 9.31 5.87
C LYS A 232 23.16 10.28 6.48
N GLU A 233 22.26 10.83 5.68
CA GLU A 233 21.17 11.70 6.13
C GLU A 233 20.16 10.93 6.99
N VAL A 234 19.75 9.74 6.57
CA VAL A 234 18.88 8.85 7.35
C VAL A 234 19.54 8.48 8.70
N ALA A 235 20.82 8.09 8.69
CA ALA A 235 21.54 7.80 9.92
C ALA A 235 21.68 9.04 10.84
N MET A 236 21.79 10.23 10.26
CA MET A 236 21.84 11.49 10.99
C MET A 236 20.50 11.82 11.63
N MET A 237 19.34 11.50 10.99
CA MET A 237 18.01 11.67 11.57
C MET A 237 17.85 10.82 12.85
N PHE A 238 18.32 9.58 12.87
CA PHE A 238 18.32 8.74 14.08
C PHE A 238 19.25 9.26 15.20
N ARG A 239 20.23 10.11 14.88
CA ARG A 239 21.10 10.78 15.86
C ARG A 239 20.47 12.04 16.48
N MET A 240 19.46 12.62 15.84
CA MET A 240 18.83 13.86 16.34
C MET A 240 18.03 13.56 17.61
N LYS A 241 18.29 14.37 18.66
CA LYS A 241 17.64 14.22 19.99
C LYS A 241 16.11 14.24 19.88
N SER A 242 15.55 15.11 19.04
CA SER A 242 14.12 15.24 18.78
C SER A 242 13.48 13.98 18.21
N TYR A 243 14.21 13.20 17.41
CA TYR A 243 13.70 11.95 16.83
C TYR A 243 13.68 10.82 17.85
N ARG A 244 14.69 10.79 18.75
CA ARG A 244 14.80 9.81 19.84
C ARG A 244 13.78 10.02 20.97
N THR A 245 13.10 11.16 21.04
CA THR A 245 12.08 11.46 22.05
C THR A 245 10.67 11.10 21.57
N ILE A 246 10.48 10.81 20.27
CA ILE A 246 9.20 10.46 19.65
C ILE A 246 9.04 8.94 19.46
N ILE A 247 10.14 8.20 19.51
CA ILE A 247 10.18 6.71 19.50
C ILE A 247 10.36 6.20 20.94
#